data_82129386cc66ccfca39e370b7311c46f
#
_entry.id   82129386cc66ccfca39e370b7311c46f
#
_cell.length_a   1.000
_cell.length_b   1.000
_cell.length_c   1.000
_cell.angle_alpha   90.00
_cell.angle_beta   90.00
_cell.angle_gamma   90.00
#
_symmetry.space_group_name_H-M   'P 1'
#
loop_
_entity.id
_entity.type
_entity.pdbx_description
1 polymer ?
#
loop_
_entity_poly.entity_id
_entity_poly.type
_entity_poly.pdbx_seq_one_letter_code
_entity_poly.pdbx_strand_id
1 'polypeptide(L)'
;TGVDAGVAVDTGFIVMNHRNYPHFTEVLRQLGVELADSSMTFSYYDRASDYGYSGNTLGALFPKASYLFKPQHLSLLKDLWRFAQIGYRDLNSGYLEGTTLGEYFQSRCFGSAFLNNYLYPMGAAIWSSPVAKMADFPAQPYLHFLENHGLLRLTNRPQWKFVAGGSRTYVEAMLRDFPRAPALSTPPQSIRRTESGVLLQMPDGAEQHFDHVVIGAHADEALLLLADPNDSERERLGPWRYQPNTVVLHTSPTHLPPNPKLWSSWNFIRESAHDDTSQPVSVSYYMNRLQN
;
A
#
# COMPACT_ATOMS: atom_id res chain seq x y z
N THR A 1 -6.61 17.61 0.62
CA THR A 1 -6.78 18.21 -0.74
C THR A 1 -8.19 17.94 -1.21
N GLY A 2 -8.98 19.00 -1.48
CA GLY A 2 -10.32 18.88 -2.05
C GLY A 2 -10.27 19.06 -3.57
N VAL A 3 -11.04 18.27 -4.31
CA VAL A 3 -11.23 18.44 -5.75
C VAL A 3 -12.35 19.45 -6.01
N ASP A 4 -13.39 19.39 -5.15
CA ASP A 4 -14.45 20.38 -5.05
C ASP A 4 -14.46 20.97 -3.64
N ALA A 5 -14.87 22.22 -3.48
CA ALA A 5 -14.90 22.89 -2.19
C ALA A 5 -15.78 22.10 -1.19
N GLY A 6 -15.15 21.42 -0.25
CA GLY A 6 -15.82 20.69 0.83
C GLY A 6 -15.64 19.16 0.81
N VAL A 7 -15.03 18.56 -0.20
CA VAL A 7 -14.74 17.12 -0.22
C VAL A 7 -13.29 16.86 0.20
N ALA A 8 -13.09 16.19 1.34
CA ALA A 8 -11.77 15.76 1.80
C ALA A 8 -11.42 14.39 1.20
N VAL A 9 -10.25 14.29 0.58
CA VAL A 9 -9.74 13.05 -0.01
C VAL A 9 -8.39 12.71 0.61
N ASP A 10 -8.29 11.52 1.22
CA ASP A 10 -7.03 11.01 1.74
C ASP A 10 -6.14 10.49 0.61
N THR A 11 -4.93 11.03 0.50
CA THR A 11 -3.96 10.67 -0.55
C THR A 11 -2.77 9.86 -0.01
N GLY A 12 -2.70 9.68 1.30
CA GLY A 12 -1.70 8.87 1.98
C GLY A 12 -2.33 7.63 2.62
N PHE A 13 -2.62 7.70 3.91
CA PHE A 13 -3.32 6.61 4.61
C PHE A 13 -4.83 6.70 4.35
N ILE A 14 -5.40 5.68 3.68
CA ILE A 14 -6.78 5.70 3.20
C ILE A 14 -7.67 4.73 3.97
N VAL A 15 -7.22 3.47 4.13
CA VAL A 15 -8.04 2.39 4.66
C VAL A 15 -7.32 1.59 5.74
N MET A 16 -8.10 1.05 6.67
CA MET A 16 -7.64 0.18 7.75
C MET A 16 -8.61 -0.97 7.98
N ASN A 17 -8.25 -1.90 8.85
CA ASN A 17 -9.18 -2.89 9.41
C ASN A 17 -8.79 -3.19 10.87
N HIS A 18 -9.73 -3.65 11.67
CA HIS A 18 -9.49 -3.91 13.10
C HIS A 18 -8.47 -5.02 13.37
N ARG A 19 -8.34 -5.99 12.45
CA ARG A 19 -7.43 -7.13 12.61
C ARG A 19 -5.96 -6.70 12.54
N ASN A 20 -5.63 -5.83 11.59
CA ASN A 20 -4.25 -5.43 11.31
C ASN A 20 -3.81 -4.19 12.09
N TYR A 21 -4.77 -3.39 12.53
CA TYR A 21 -4.54 -2.09 13.18
C TYR A 21 -5.17 -2.01 14.57
N PRO A 22 -4.89 -2.97 15.50
CA PRO A 22 -5.55 -2.99 16.82
C PRO A 22 -5.24 -1.74 17.64
N HIS A 23 -3.98 -1.28 17.64
CA HIS A 23 -3.57 -0.09 18.40
C HIS A 23 -4.17 1.18 17.81
N PHE A 24 -4.19 1.32 16.49
CA PHE A 24 -4.81 2.48 15.85
C PHE A 24 -6.33 2.49 16.06
N THR A 25 -6.97 1.34 16.00
CA THR A 25 -8.40 1.19 16.37
C THR A 25 -8.68 1.70 17.78
N GLU A 26 -7.82 1.35 18.73
CA GLU A 26 -7.97 1.82 20.11
C GLU A 26 -7.76 3.33 20.26
N VAL A 27 -6.78 3.89 19.56
CA VAL A 27 -6.56 5.36 19.51
C VAL A 27 -7.81 6.06 18.96
N LEU A 28 -8.36 5.59 17.82
CA LEU A 28 -9.59 6.19 17.25
C LEU A 28 -10.78 6.11 18.21
N ARG A 29 -10.93 4.98 18.90
CA ARG A 29 -11.97 4.80 19.92
C ARG A 29 -11.83 5.79 21.07
N GLN A 30 -10.61 6.00 21.58
CA GLN A 30 -10.35 6.97 22.67
C GLN A 30 -10.62 8.41 22.22
N LEU A 31 -10.32 8.73 20.97
CA LEU A 31 -10.57 10.05 20.39
C LEU A 31 -12.04 10.29 20.00
N GLY A 32 -12.90 9.25 20.07
CA GLY A 32 -14.29 9.33 19.62
C GLY A 32 -14.41 9.53 18.10
N VAL A 33 -13.46 9.02 17.31
CA VAL A 33 -13.43 9.15 15.85
C VAL A 33 -14.12 7.94 15.22
N GLU A 34 -15.10 8.21 14.37
CA GLU A 34 -15.89 7.19 13.71
C GLU A 34 -15.20 6.58 12.48
N LEU A 35 -15.46 5.29 12.25
CA LEU A 35 -15.03 4.54 11.09
C LEU A 35 -16.24 4.13 10.24
N ALA A 36 -16.14 4.35 8.94
CA ALA A 36 -17.12 3.87 7.96
C ALA A 36 -16.57 2.66 7.18
N ASP A 37 -17.49 1.85 6.62
CA ASP A 37 -17.12 0.68 5.85
C ASP A 37 -16.54 1.08 4.49
N SER A 38 -15.45 0.42 4.10
CA SER A 38 -14.77 0.59 2.83
C SER A 38 -14.70 -0.74 2.07
N SER A 39 -14.39 -0.65 0.80
CA SER A 39 -14.19 -1.79 -0.09
C SER A 39 -12.75 -1.82 -0.57
N MET A 40 -12.05 -2.95 -0.36
CA MET A 40 -10.69 -3.15 -0.83
C MET A 40 -10.69 -4.20 -1.92
N THR A 41 -10.79 -3.75 -3.16
CA THR A 41 -10.91 -4.59 -4.34
C THR A 41 -9.85 -4.22 -5.37
N PHE A 42 -9.52 -5.19 -6.23
CA PHE A 42 -8.49 -5.04 -7.26
C PHE A 42 -9.03 -5.39 -8.63
N SER A 43 -8.65 -4.62 -9.65
CA SER A 43 -8.84 -4.95 -11.05
C SER A 43 -7.54 -4.89 -11.82
N TYR A 44 -7.47 -5.73 -12.83
CA TYR A 44 -6.42 -5.76 -13.83
C TYR A 44 -7.04 -5.45 -15.20
N TYR A 45 -6.40 -4.57 -15.97
CA TYR A 45 -6.78 -4.29 -17.33
C TYR A 45 -5.55 -4.07 -18.20
N ASP A 46 -5.50 -4.75 -19.33
CA ASP A 46 -4.48 -4.62 -20.37
C ASP A 46 -5.10 -3.98 -21.60
N ARG A 47 -4.67 -2.74 -21.92
CA ARG A 47 -5.17 -1.98 -23.06
C ARG A 47 -4.84 -2.63 -24.39
N ALA A 48 -3.65 -3.20 -24.53
CA ALA A 48 -3.20 -3.77 -25.80
C ALA A 48 -4.03 -4.97 -26.25
N SER A 49 -4.45 -5.81 -25.31
CA SER A 49 -5.25 -7.02 -25.60
C SER A 49 -6.75 -6.85 -25.31
N ASP A 50 -7.19 -5.69 -24.82
CA ASP A 50 -8.54 -5.46 -24.29
C ASP A 50 -9.00 -6.58 -23.34
N TYR A 51 -8.05 -7.01 -22.48
CA TYR A 51 -8.26 -8.05 -21.48
C TYR A 51 -8.26 -7.45 -20.09
N GLY A 52 -9.32 -7.71 -19.33
CA GLY A 52 -9.37 -7.24 -17.96
C GLY A 52 -10.44 -7.96 -17.16
N TYR A 53 -10.26 -7.97 -15.85
CA TYR A 53 -11.19 -8.58 -14.90
C TYR A 53 -11.06 -7.90 -13.53
N SER A 54 -12.07 -8.13 -12.68
CA SER A 54 -12.05 -7.72 -11.28
C SER A 54 -12.66 -8.80 -10.40
N GLY A 55 -12.18 -8.92 -9.18
CA GLY A 55 -12.72 -9.81 -8.16
C GLY A 55 -13.98 -9.30 -7.44
N ASN A 56 -14.58 -8.18 -7.86
CA ASN A 56 -15.71 -7.55 -7.16
C ASN A 56 -16.99 -8.40 -7.20
N THR A 57 -17.28 -8.97 -8.35
CA THR A 57 -18.48 -9.78 -8.61
C THR A 57 -18.18 -10.86 -9.64
N LEU A 58 -19.02 -11.89 -9.74
CA LEU A 58 -18.92 -12.88 -10.80
C LEU A 58 -18.99 -12.24 -12.21
N GLY A 59 -19.86 -11.23 -12.38
CA GLY A 59 -19.95 -10.51 -13.66
C GLY A 59 -18.74 -9.64 -13.99
N ALA A 60 -17.96 -9.22 -13.00
CA ALA A 60 -16.70 -8.52 -13.20
C ALA A 60 -15.52 -9.49 -13.39
N LEU A 61 -15.62 -10.70 -12.84
CA LEU A 61 -14.66 -11.77 -13.07
C LEU A 61 -14.79 -12.34 -14.50
N PHE A 62 -16.02 -12.38 -15.04
CA PHE A 62 -16.33 -12.77 -16.42
C PHE A 62 -17.02 -11.62 -17.17
N PRO A 63 -16.31 -10.51 -17.47
CA PRO A 63 -16.91 -9.31 -18.06
C PRO A 63 -17.40 -9.53 -19.50
N LYS A 64 -16.91 -10.56 -20.18
CA LYS A 64 -17.32 -11.00 -21.52
C LYS A 64 -17.61 -12.51 -21.47
N ALA A 65 -18.69 -12.96 -22.11
CA ALA A 65 -19.04 -14.39 -22.17
C ALA A 65 -17.92 -15.25 -22.76
N SER A 66 -17.11 -14.71 -23.67
CA SER A 66 -15.96 -15.40 -24.25
C SER A 66 -14.89 -15.82 -23.23
N TYR A 67 -14.87 -15.22 -22.03
CA TYR A 67 -13.89 -15.56 -20.98
C TYR A 67 -14.13 -16.96 -20.39
N LEU A 68 -15.36 -17.47 -20.46
CA LEU A 68 -15.69 -18.86 -20.10
C LEU A 68 -14.92 -19.90 -20.95
N PHE A 69 -14.46 -19.49 -22.13
CA PHE A 69 -13.74 -20.33 -23.09
C PHE A 69 -12.30 -19.89 -23.33
N LYS A 70 -11.79 -18.87 -22.61
CA LYS A 70 -10.39 -18.43 -22.72
C LYS A 70 -9.50 -19.29 -21.82
N PRO A 71 -8.61 -20.17 -22.38
CA PRO A 71 -7.75 -21.03 -21.56
C PRO A 71 -6.87 -20.24 -20.58
N GLN A 72 -6.34 -19.09 -21.03
CA GLN A 72 -5.53 -18.20 -20.19
C GLN A 72 -6.30 -17.69 -18.97
N HIS A 73 -7.57 -17.29 -19.14
CA HIS A 73 -8.41 -16.82 -18.03
C HIS A 73 -8.74 -17.94 -17.06
N LEU A 74 -9.10 -19.12 -17.57
CA LEU A 74 -9.40 -20.28 -16.74
C LEU A 74 -8.15 -20.77 -15.99
N SER A 75 -6.97 -20.75 -16.61
CA SER A 75 -5.70 -21.04 -15.95
C SER A 75 -5.40 -20.07 -14.82
N LEU A 76 -5.63 -18.76 -15.04
CA LEU A 76 -5.48 -17.73 -13.99
C LEU A 76 -6.38 -18.03 -12.79
N LEU A 77 -7.66 -18.34 -13.02
CA LEU A 77 -8.62 -18.64 -11.94
C LEU A 77 -8.26 -19.92 -11.18
N LYS A 78 -7.82 -20.96 -11.88
CA LYS A 78 -7.30 -22.20 -11.28
C LYS A 78 -6.12 -21.89 -10.37
N ASP A 79 -5.18 -21.09 -10.84
CA ASP A 79 -3.98 -20.75 -10.06
C ASP A 79 -4.29 -19.79 -8.91
N LEU A 80 -5.25 -18.88 -9.02
CA LEU A 80 -5.78 -18.10 -7.90
C LEU A 80 -6.32 -19.02 -6.78
N TRP A 81 -7.10 -20.02 -7.15
CA TRP A 81 -7.62 -20.99 -6.18
C TRP A 81 -6.50 -21.82 -5.54
N ARG A 82 -5.56 -22.32 -6.35
CA ARG A 82 -4.38 -23.06 -5.87
C ARG A 82 -3.55 -22.20 -4.91
N PHE A 83 -3.33 -20.94 -5.26
CA PHE A 83 -2.54 -20.03 -4.45
C PHE A 83 -3.15 -19.82 -3.06
N ALA A 84 -4.47 -19.67 -2.98
CA ALA A 84 -5.16 -19.56 -1.70
C ALA A 84 -4.99 -20.82 -0.81
N GLN A 85 -4.83 -22.02 -1.41
CA GLN A 85 -4.62 -23.26 -0.66
C GLN A 85 -3.15 -23.47 -0.29
N ILE A 86 -2.25 -23.26 -1.24
CA ILE A 86 -0.83 -23.60 -1.10
C ILE A 86 -0.08 -22.49 -0.36
N GLY A 87 -0.35 -21.23 -0.69
CA GLY A 87 0.38 -20.08 -0.15
C GLY A 87 0.33 -19.98 1.38
N TYR A 88 -0.85 -20.20 1.96
CA TYR A 88 -1.00 -20.22 3.42
C TYR A 88 -0.22 -21.37 4.08
N ARG A 89 -0.26 -22.56 3.49
CA ARG A 89 0.48 -23.72 4.01
C ARG A 89 1.98 -23.48 3.93
N ASP A 90 2.47 -23.01 2.79
CA ASP A 90 3.90 -22.84 2.55
C ASP A 90 4.48 -21.69 3.39
N LEU A 91 3.68 -20.65 3.66
CA LEU A 91 4.04 -19.57 4.57
C LEU A 91 4.39 -20.05 5.98
N ASN A 92 3.67 -21.07 6.47
CA ASN A 92 3.84 -21.62 7.82
C ASN A 92 4.80 -22.84 7.90
N SER A 93 5.41 -23.23 6.79
CA SER A 93 6.27 -24.43 6.72
C SER A 93 7.77 -24.14 6.68
N GLY A 94 8.18 -22.85 6.66
CA GLY A 94 9.58 -22.46 6.43
C GLY A 94 10.04 -22.59 4.98
N TYR A 95 9.18 -23.03 4.05
CA TYR A 95 9.50 -23.28 2.64
C TYR A 95 9.91 -22.01 1.87
N LEU A 96 9.54 -20.83 2.35
CA LEU A 96 9.77 -19.56 1.67
C LEU A 96 11.07 -18.87 2.09
N GLU A 97 11.78 -19.44 3.06
CA GLU A 97 12.99 -18.81 3.60
C GLU A 97 14.09 -18.73 2.53
N GLY A 98 14.62 -17.52 2.32
CA GLY A 98 15.67 -17.26 1.33
C GLY A 98 15.24 -17.35 -0.15
N THR A 99 13.94 -17.54 -0.45
CA THR A 99 13.42 -17.71 -1.81
C THR A 99 12.84 -16.41 -2.34
N THR A 100 13.02 -16.13 -3.64
CA THR A 100 12.33 -15.06 -4.36
C THR A 100 10.94 -15.49 -4.82
N LEU A 101 10.09 -14.51 -5.21
CA LEU A 101 8.77 -14.82 -5.79
C LEU A 101 8.89 -15.66 -7.07
N GLY A 102 9.84 -15.30 -7.96
CA GLY A 102 10.07 -16.04 -9.20
C GLY A 102 10.40 -17.51 -8.94
N GLU A 103 11.37 -17.78 -8.07
CA GLU A 103 11.79 -19.14 -7.68
C GLU A 103 10.65 -19.91 -7.01
N TYR A 104 9.95 -19.29 -6.07
CA TYR A 104 8.83 -19.93 -5.39
C TYR A 104 7.73 -20.35 -6.35
N PHE A 105 7.25 -19.44 -7.20
CA PHE A 105 6.16 -19.75 -8.11
C PHE A 105 6.56 -20.71 -9.23
N GLN A 106 7.82 -20.65 -9.69
CA GLN A 106 8.38 -21.62 -10.62
C GLN A 106 8.42 -23.02 -10.01
N SER A 107 8.92 -23.16 -8.76
CA SER A 107 8.98 -24.46 -8.06
C SER A 107 7.61 -25.07 -7.82
N ARG A 108 6.58 -24.24 -7.68
CA ARG A 108 5.18 -24.66 -7.53
C ARG A 108 4.41 -24.77 -8.85
N CYS A 109 5.07 -24.57 -10.01
CA CYS A 109 4.48 -24.68 -11.35
C CYS A 109 3.21 -23.82 -11.52
N PHE A 110 3.28 -22.54 -11.12
CA PHE A 110 2.23 -21.56 -11.41
C PHE A 110 2.35 -21.03 -12.84
N GLY A 111 1.22 -20.82 -13.50
CA GLY A 111 1.18 -20.37 -14.88
C GLY A 111 1.49 -18.88 -15.06
N SER A 112 2.04 -18.52 -16.22
CA SER A 112 2.37 -17.13 -16.58
C SER A 112 1.17 -16.19 -16.53
N ALA A 113 -0.04 -16.66 -16.83
CA ALA A 113 -1.26 -15.87 -16.74
C ALA A 113 -1.54 -15.37 -15.30
N PHE A 114 -1.32 -16.23 -14.30
CA PHE A 114 -1.47 -15.87 -12.90
C PHE A 114 -0.38 -14.88 -12.47
N LEU A 115 0.87 -15.13 -12.83
CA LEU A 115 2.00 -14.28 -12.47
C LEU A 115 1.87 -12.89 -13.08
N ASN A 116 1.63 -12.82 -14.40
CA ASN A 116 1.71 -11.56 -15.14
C ASN A 116 0.42 -10.72 -15.11
N ASN A 117 -0.73 -11.34 -14.83
CA ASN A 117 -2.00 -10.62 -14.84
C ASN A 117 -2.64 -10.48 -13.43
N TYR A 118 -2.03 -11.08 -12.40
CA TYR A 118 -2.50 -10.93 -11.02
C TYR A 118 -1.36 -10.63 -10.04
N LEU A 119 -0.44 -11.58 -9.85
CA LEU A 119 0.51 -11.55 -8.73
C LEU A 119 1.48 -10.37 -8.82
N TYR A 120 2.21 -10.25 -9.93
CA TYR A 120 3.19 -9.17 -10.11
C TYR A 120 2.52 -7.80 -10.23
N PRO A 121 1.41 -7.62 -10.98
CA PRO A 121 0.64 -6.37 -10.97
C PRO A 121 0.15 -5.96 -9.58
N MET A 122 -0.33 -6.92 -8.79
CA MET A 122 -0.76 -6.64 -7.42
C MET A 122 0.41 -6.19 -6.54
N GLY A 123 1.53 -6.89 -6.59
CA GLY A 123 2.73 -6.52 -5.87
C GLY A 123 3.27 -5.15 -6.30
N ALA A 124 3.35 -4.92 -7.61
CA ALA A 124 3.75 -3.63 -8.15
C ALA A 124 2.86 -2.47 -7.67
N ALA A 125 1.54 -2.71 -7.61
CA ALA A 125 0.57 -1.74 -7.09
C ALA A 125 0.76 -1.46 -5.59
N ILE A 126 1.04 -2.50 -4.79
CA ILE A 126 1.20 -2.39 -3.32
C ILE A 126 2.50 -1.65 -2.97
N TRP A 127 3.61 -1.98 -3.63
CA TRP A 127 4.93 -1.43 -3.30
C TRP A 127 5.40 -0.31 -4.23
N SER A 128 4.54 0.16 -5.14
CA SER A 128 4.89 1.19 -6.15
C SER A 128 6.19 0.84 -6.89
N SER A 129 6.41 -0.44 -7.17
CA SER A 129 7.62 -0.99 -7.77
C SER A 129 7.38 -1.42 -9.21
N PRO A 130 8.37 -1.33 -10.12
CA PRO A 130 8.23 -1.87 -11.46
C PRO A 130 7.86 -3.36 -11.45
N VAL A 131 6.95 -3.77 -12.34
CA VAL A 131 6.50 -5.18 -12.45
C VAL A 131 7.67 -6.14 -12.69
N ALA A 132 8.67 -5.69 -13.48
CA ALA A 132 9.88 -6.46 -13.77
C ALA A 132 10.68 -6.88 -12.52
N LYS A 133 10.64 -6.07 -11.47
CA LYS A 133 11.38 -6.35 -10.23
C LYS A 133 10.63 -7.28 -9.27
N MET A 134 9.37 -7.58 -9.56
CA MET A 134 8.56 -8.38 -8.64
C MET A 134 9.01 -9.84 -8.55
N ALA A 135 9.61 -10.39 -9.61
CA ALA A 135 10.14 -11.75 -9.57
C ALA A 135 11.27 -11.92 -8.53
N ASP A 136 12.09 -10.87 -8.36
CA ASP A 136 13.23 -10.86 -7.42
C ASP A 136 12.83 -10.49 -5.98
N PHE A 137 11.56 -10.14 -5.77
CA PHE A 137 11.07 -9.76 -4.44
C PHE A 137 11.06 -11.00 -3.51
N PRO A 138 11.46 -10.87 -2.22
CA PRO A 138 11.45 -11.98 -1.28
C PRO A 138 10.04 -12.55 -1.09
N ALA A 139 9.89 -13.88 -1.24
CA ALA A 139 8.59 -14.54 -1.20
C ALA A 139 7.93 -14.49 0.18
N GLN A 140 8.69 -14.69 1.24
CA GLN A 140 8.17 -14.76 2.61
C GLN A 140 7.51 -13.45 3.06
N PRO A 141 8.14 -12.25 3.00
CA PRO A 141 7.49 -11.00 3.38
C PRO A 141 6.29 -10.65 2.47
N TYR A 142 6.34 -11.02 1.18
CA TYR A 142 5.21 -10.83 0.27
C TYR A 142 3.99 -11.64 0.70
N LEU A 143 4.15 -12.96 0.94
CA LEU A 143 3.05 -13.81 1.37
C LEU A 143 2.55 -13.45 2.77
N HIS A 144 3.43 -13.05 3.69
CA HIS A 144 3.05 -12.52 5.00
C HIS A 144 2.17 -11.28 4.87
N PHE A 145 2.55 -10.35 3.99
CA PHE A 145 1.73 -9.17 3.73
C PHE A 145 0.34 -9.56 3.21
N LEU A 146 0.26 -10.45 2.21
CA LEU A 146 -1.02 -10.90 1.67
C LEU A 146 -1.89 -11.60 2.72
N GLU A 147 -1.30 -12.44 3.59
CA GLU A 147 -2.05 -13.11 4.66
C GLU A 147 -2.57 -12.10 5.70
N ASN A 148 -1.72 -11.21 6.16
CA ASN A 148 -2.10 -10.19 7.12
C ASN A 148 -3.27 -9.33 6.61
N HIS A 149 -3.29 -9.01 5.30
CA HIS A 149 -4.34 -8.22 4.68
C HIS A 149 -5.53 -9.05 4.19
N GLY A 150 -5.56 -10.36 4.45
CA GLY A 150 -6.63 -11.26 4.02
C GLY A 150 -6.71 -11.47 2.51
N LEU A 151 -5.66 -11.14 1.77
CA LEU A 151 -5.58 -11.27 0.31
C LEU A 151 -5.17 -12.69 -0.12
N LEU A 152 -4.56 -13.46 0.77
CA LEU A 152 -4.23 -14.87 0.55
C LEU A 152 -5.44 -15.81 0.71
N ARG A 153 -6.53 -15.33 1.31
CA ARG A 153 -7.73 -16.11 1.59
C ARG A 153 -8.89 -15.73 0.69
N LEU A 154 -9.69 -16.72 0.27
CA LEU A 154 -10.90 -16.49 -0.50
C LEU A 154 -12.10 -16.13 0.39
N THR A 155 -12.08 -16.58 1.64
CA THR A 155 -13.12 -16.36 2.66
C THR A 155 -12.53 -15.77 3.93
N ASN A 156 -13.39 -15.29 4.83
CA ASN A 156 -12.97 -14.70 6.12
C ASN A 156 -11.99 -13.53 5.96
N ARG A 157 -12.22 -12.69 4.95
CA ARG A 157 -11.46 -11.46 4.75
C ARG A 157 -11.86 -10.41 5.78
N PRO A 158 -10.93 -9.57 6.26
CA PRO A 158 -11.27 -8.48 7.17
C PRO A 158 -12.20 -7.47 6.46
N GLN A 159 -13.16 -6.91 7.21
CA GLN A 159 -13.90 -5.75 6.73
C GLN A 159 -12.98 -4.53 6.74
N TRP A 160 -12.79 -3.92 5.59
CA TRP A 160 -12.03 -2.69 5.47
C TRP A 160 -12.88 -1.50 5.85
N LYS A 161 -12.23 -0.50 6.42
CA LYS A 161 -12.84 0.73 6.91
C LYS A 161 -11.97 1.93 6.54
N PHE A 162 -12.58 3.10 6.53
CA PHE A 162 -11.89 4.39 6.43
C PHE A 162 -12.36 5.32 7.55
N VAL A 163 -11.59 6.36 7.83
CA VAL A 163 -11.96 7.35 8.85
C VAL A 163 -13.06 8.25 8.30
N ALA A 164 -14.22 8.29 8.96
CA ALA A 164 -15.31 9.16 8.56
C ALA A 164 -14.88 10.63 8.60
N GLY A 165 -15.05 11.35 7.49
CA GLY A 165 -14.54 12.72 7.34
C GLY A 165 -13.06 12.83 6.97
N GLY A 166 -12.38 11.70 6.74
CA GLY A 166 -10.97 11.62 6.34
C GLY A 166 -9.98 11.63 7.51
N SER A 167 -8.72 11.36 7.21
CA SER A 167 -7.64 11.24 8.19
C SER A 167 -7.40 12.52 9.01
N ARG A 168 -7.75 13.68 8.48
CA ARG A 168 -7.67 14.96 9.20
C ARG A 168 -8.48 14.93 10.50
N THR A 169 -9.59 14.20 10.54
CA THR A 169 -10.49 14.12 11.72
C THR A 169 -9.76 13.61 12.96
N TYR A 170 -8.99 12.52 12.85
CA TYR A 170 -8.25 12.03 14.02
C TYR A 170 -7.05 12.90 14.36
N VAL A 171 -6.40 13.52 13.38
CA VAL A 171 -5.31 14.46 13.63
C VAL A 171 -5.82 15.66 14.45
N GLU A 172 -6.93 16.26 14.04
CA GLU A 172 -7.56 17.37 14.79
C GLU A 172 -8.02 16.94 16.18
N ALA A 173 -8.55 15.71 16.31
CA ALA A 173 -8.94 15.15 17.60
C ALA A 173 -7.74 14.98 18.54
N MET A 174 -6.62 14.46 18.05
CA MET A 174 -5.37 14.34 18.83
C MET A 174 -4.84 15.70 19.28
N LEU A 175 -4.86 16.68 18.39
CA LEU A 175 -4.31 18.01 18.67
C LEU A 175 -5.10 18.79 19.71
N ARG A 176 -6.37 18.47 19.95
CA ARG A 176 -7.19 19.15 20.99
C ARG A 176 -6.60 19.03 22.40
N ASP A 177 -5.96 17.91 22.69
CA ASP A 177 -5.41 17.60 24.01
C ASP A 177 -3.92 18.03 24.15
N PHE A 178 -3.32 18.54 23.08
CA PHE A 178 -1.94 19.01 23.14
C PHE A 178 -1.84 20.33 23.90
N PRO A 179 -0.89 20.44 24.84
CA PRO A 179 -0.71 21.68 25.63
C PRO A 179 -0.22 22.85 24.78
N ARG A 180 0.32 22.60 23.62
CA ARG A 180 0.81 23.59 22.65
C ARG A 180 0.42 23.19 21.23
N ALA A 181 0.08 24.18 20.41
CA ALA A 181 -0.14 23.96 18.99
C ALA A 181 1.16 23.46 18.32
N PRO A 182 1.07 22.56 17.33
CA PRO A 182 2.24 22.11 16.58
C PRO A 182 2.86 23.28 15.80
N ALA A 183 4.18 23.38 15.82
CA ALA A 183 4.91 24.31 14.97
C ALA A 183 4.98 23.72 13.55
N LEU A 184 4.32 24.37 12.60
CA LEU A 184 4.28 23.93 11.20
C LEU A 184 5.38 24.61 10.39
N SER A 185 5.92 23.90 9.39
CA SER A 185 6.95 24.42 8.47
C SER A 185 8.23 24.89 9.17
N THR A 186 8.53 24.34 10.33
CA THR A 186 9.70 24.67 11.13
C THR A 186 10.50 23.41 11.49
N PRO A 187 11.04 22.66 10.49
CA PRO A 187 11.84 21.48 10.77
C PRO A 187 13.14 21.89 11.48
N PRO A 188 13.62 21.13 12.47
CA PRO A 188 14.95 21.35 13.03
C PRO A 188 16.02 21.05 11.97
N GLN A 189 17.17 21.74 12.08
CA GLN A 189 18.35 21.45 11.23
C GLN A 189 19.12 20.24 11.73
N SER A 190 19.21 20.09 13.05
CA SER A 190 19.87 18.93 13.66
C SER A 190 19.32 18.62 15.05
N ILE A 191 19.54 17.37 15.46
CA ILE A 191 19.14 16.82 16.74
C ILE A 191 20.40 16.23 17.38
N ARG A 192 20.77 16.72 18.57
CA ARG A 192 21.96 16.25 19.29
C ARG A 192 21.58 15.79 20.71
N ARG A 193 22.15 14.70 21.16
CA ARG A 193 22.04 14.23 22.54
C ARG A 193 22.90 15.08 23.46
N THR A 194 22.41 15.32 24.68
CA THR A 194 23.13 15.97 25.76
C THR A 194 23.08 15.09 27.01
N GLU A 195 23.81 15.43 28.05
CA GLU A 195 23.75 14.72 29.32
C GLU A 195 22.38 14.77 29.99
N SER A 196 21.59 15.84 29.75
CA SER A 196 20.31 16.09 30.38
C SER A 196 19.09 15.94 29.44
N GLY A 197 19.29 15.44 28.20
CA GLY A 197 18.20 15.31 27.24
C GLY A 197 18.63 15.45 25.78
N VAL A 198 17.90 16.24 25.02
CA VAL A 198 18.10 16.43 23.58
C VAL A 198 18.04 17.90 23.22
N LEU A 199 18.95 18.32 22.37
CA LEU A 199 19.03 19.69 21.83
C LEU A 199 18.60 19.67 20.35
N LEU A 200 17.62 20.50 20.00
CA LEU A 200 17.21 20.78 18.64
C LEU A 200 17.82 22.10 18.18
N GLN A 201 18.59 22.08 17.11
CA GLN A 201 19.06 23.29 16.43
C GLN A 201 18.03 23.72 15.39
N MET A 202 17.47 24.90 15.53
CA MET A 202 16.48 25.44 14.61
C MET A 202 17.11 26.23 13.45
N PRO A 203 16.41 26.43 12.30
CA PRO A 203 16.96 27.13 11.13
C PRO A 203 17.32 28.61 11.40
N ASP A 204 16.70 29.24 12.36
CA ASP A 204 16.98 30.62 12.77
C ASP A 204 18.15 30.74 13.75
N GLY A 205 18.82 29.63 14.05
CA GLY A 205 19.93 29.56 14.99
C GLY A 205 19.49 29.36 16.44
N ALA A 206 18.21 29.32 16.74
CA ALA A 206 17.71 29.05 18.09
C ALA A 206 17.97 27.59 18.50
N GLU A 207 18.21 27.40 19.80
CA GLU A 207 18.34 26.07 20.39
C GLU A 207 17.15 25.79 21.31
N GLN A 208 16.57 24.60 21.17
CA GLN A 208 15.45 24.14 22.01
C GLN A 208 15.85 22.84 22.71
N HIS A 209 15.66 22.80 24.02
CA HIS A 209 15.95 21.66 24.87
C HIS A 209 14.69 20.87 25.18
N PHE A 210 14.79 19.52 25.11
CA PHE A 210 13.73 18.58 25.43
C PHE A 210 14.30 17.40 26.22
N ASP A 211 13.50 16.79 27.08
CA ASP A 211 13.88 15.55 27.78
C ASP A 211 14.00 14.38 26.80
N HIS A 212 13.06 14.30 25.83
CA HIS A 212 12.99 13.23 24.82
C HIS A 212 12.53 13.78 23.48
N VAL A 213 12.95 13.10 22.40
CA VAL A 213 12.52 13.36 21.02
C VAL A 213 12.08 12.06 20.36
N VAL A 214 10.94 12.11 19.67
CA VAL A 214 10.47 11.05 18.76
C VAL A 214 10.56 11.57 17.33
N ILE A 215 11.34 10.90 16.49
CA ILE A 215 11.52 11.29 15.09
C ILE A 215 10.57 10.44 14.24
N GLY A 216 9.53 11.07 13.69
CA GLY A 216 8.53 10.44 12.82
C GLY A 216 8.78 10.68 11.33
N ALA A 217 10.04 10.92 10.92
CA ALA A 217 10.44 11.13 9.54
C ALA A 217 10.85 9.83 8.84
N HIS A 218 11.15 9.88 7.52
CA HIS A 218 11.78 8.77 6.82
C HIS A 218 13.14 8.42 7.45
N ALA A 219 13.59 7.17 7.30
CA ALA A 219 14.81 6.68 7.94
C ALA A 219 16.07 7.44 7.48
N ASP A 220 16.17 7.80 6.21
CA ASP A 220 17.25 8.60 5.64
C ASP A 220 17.21 10.05 6.15
N GLU A 221 16.02 10.67 6.23
CA GLU A 221 15.83 12.00 6.82
C GLU A 221 16.13 12.00 8.32
N ALA A 222 15.67 10.97 9.05
CA ALA A 222 15.96 10.81 10.47
C ALA A 222 17.46 10.71 10.73
N LEU A 223 18.20 9.96 9.89
CA LEU A 223 19.64 9.84 10.00
C LEU A 223 20.37 11.16 9.71
N LEU A 224 19.87 11.93 8.75
CA LEU A 224 20.43 13.26 8.44
C LEU A 224 20.20 14.28 9.55
N LEU A 225 19.10 14.17 10.29
CA LEU A 225 18.79 15.05 11.43
C LEU A 225 19.70 14.78 12.63
N LEU A 226 20.20 13.56 12.81
CA LEU A 226 21.05 13.21 13.94
C LEU A 226 22.46 13.84 13.76
N ALA A 227 22.86 14.72 14.68
CA ALA A 227 24.19 15.32 14.68
C ALA A 227 25.28 14.32 15.11
N ASP A 228 24.90 13.34 15.92
CA ASP A 228 25.76 12.37 16.60
C ASP A 228 25.28 10.91 16.43
N PRO A 229 24.94 10.46 15.19
CA PRO A 229 24.41 9.10 14.99
C PRO A 229 25.48 8.07 15.36
N ASN A 230 25.08 7.06 16.16
CA ASN A 230 25.95 5.94 16.49
C ASN A 230 25.99 4.88 15.36
N ASP A 231 26.87 3.89 15.50
CA ASP A 231 27.05 2.86 14.47
C ASP A 231 25.77 2.04 14.22
N SER A 232 25.04 1.70 15.27
CA SER A 232 23.77 0.95 15.17
C SER A 232 22.69 1.75 14.41
N GLU A 233 22.63 3.06 14.62
CA GLU A 233 21.70 3.95 13.88
C GLU A 233 22.08 4.06 12.40
N ARG A 234 23.39 4.20 12.10
CA ARG A 234 23.89 4.19 10.71
C ARG A 234 23.59 2.86 10.02
N GLU A 235 23.82 1.74 10.68
CA GLU A 235 23.58 0.40 10.17
C GLU A 235 22.09 0.15 9.91
N ARG A 236 21.20 0.61 10.79
CA ARG A 236 19.76 0.35 10.70
C ARG A 236 19.00 1.34 9.83
N LEU A 237 19.36 2.62 9.85
CA LEU A 237 18.68 3.67 9.09
C LEU A 237 19.30 3.90 7.71
N GLY A 238 20.62 3.70 7.58
CA GLY A 238 21.35 3.98 6.34
C GLY A 238 20.99 3.11 5.13
N PRO A 239 20.58 1.83 5.25
CA PRO A 239 20.19 1.01 4.10
C PRO A 239 18.89 1.43 3.41
N TRP A 240 17.99 2.14 4.10
CA TRP A 240 16.70 2.53 3.55
C TRP A 240 16.87 3.52 2.40
N ARG A 241 16.18 3.26 1.29
CA ARG A 241 16.15 4.11 0.10
C ARG A 241 14.70 4.40 -0.25
N TYR A 242 14.36 5.67 -0.31
CA TYR A 242 13.05 6.14 -0.72
C TYR A 242 13.13 6.65 -2.15
N GLN A 243 12.12 6.33 -2.95
CA GLN A 243 12.04 6.84 -4.32
C GLN A 243 10.83 7.76 -4.47
N PRO A 244 10.96 8.84 -5.25
CA PRO A 244 9.84 9.72 -5.56
C PRO A 244 8.71 8.98 -6.25
N ASN A 245 7.47 9.27 -5.86
CA ASN A 245 6.28 8.72 -6.47
C ASN A 245 5.31 9.86 -6.80
N THR A 246 4.97 10.01 -8.08
CA THR A 246 4.05 11.08 -8.52
C THR A 246 2.63 10.61 -8.36
N VAL A 247 1.86 11.34 -7.56
CA VAL A 247 0.42 11.10 -7.35
C VAL A 247 -0.37 12.28 -7.87
N VAL A 248 -1.38 12.01 -8.71
CA VAL A 248 -2.26 13.04 -9.29
C VAL A 248 -3.69 12.79 -8.85
N LEU A 249 -4.29 13.75 -8.16
CA LEU A 249 -5.72 13.72 -7.84
C LEU A 249 -6.50 14.36 -8.99
N HIS A 250 -7.44 13.60 -9.58
CA HIS A 250 -8.21 14.04 -10.75
C HIS A 250 -9.63 13.46 -10.73
N THR A 251 -10.51 14.02 -11.57
CA THR A 251 -11.90 13.56 -11.76
C THR A 251 -12.12 12.80 -13.08
N SER A 252 -11.07 12.64 -13.90
CA SER A 252 -11.18 12.00 -15.21
C SER A 252 -11.32 10.48 -15.09
N PRO A 253 -12.34 9.85 -15.71
CA PRO A 253 -12.49 8.40 -15.74
C PRO A 253 -11.56 7.70 -16.76
N THR A 254 -10.78 8.44 -17.56
CA THR A 254 -9.93 7.87 -18.63
C THR A 254 -8.80 6.99 -18.07
N HIS A 255 -8.45 7.18 -16.80
CA HIS A 255 -7.46 6.37 -16.08
C HIS A 255 -8.07 5.18 -15.33
N LEU A 256 -9.32 4.84 -15.61
CA LEU A 256 -9.99 3.62 -15.17
C LEU A 256 -10.22 2.66 -16.34
N PRO A 257 -10.47 1.36 -16.09
CA PRO A 257 -10.85 0.43 -17.15
C PRO A 257 -12.06 0.95 -17.95
N PRO A 258 -12.09 0.78 -19.29
CA PRO A 258 -13.21 1.28 -20.12
C PRO A 258 -14.59 0.71 -19.72
N ASN A 259 -14.61 -0.53 -19.21
CA ASN A 259 -15.83 -1.14 -18.70
C ASN A 259 -16.02 -0.80 -17.21
N PRO A 260 -17.05 -0.03 -16.82
CA PRO A 260 -17.30 0.35 -15.43
C PRO A 260 -17.53 -0.82 -14.48
N LYS A 261 -17.92 -2.00 -14.98
CA LYS A 261 -18.05 -3.23 -14.16
C LYS A 261 -16.71 -3.67 -13.54
N LEU A 262 -15.60 -3.26 -14.14
CA LEU A 262 -14.25 -3.57 -13.66
C LEU A 262 -13.74 -2.58 -12.62
N TRP A 263 -14.37 -1.41 -12.47
CA TRP A 263 -13.89 -0.39 -11.54
C TRP A 263 -13.82 -0.93 -10.12
N SER A 264 -12.63 -0.96 -9.61
CA SER A 264 -12.26 -1.46 -8.29
C SER A 264 -11.66 -0.35 -7.45
N SER A 265 -11.47 -0.60 -6.19
CA SER A 265 -10.74 0.33 -5.30
C SER A 265 -9.35 0.62 -5.85
N TRP A 266 -8.67 -0.43 -6.33
CA TRP A 266 -7.36 -0.38 -6.98
C TRP A 266 -7.48 -0.91 -8.40
N ASN A 267 -7.08 -0.10 -9.39
CA ASN A 267 -7.18 -0.45 -10.79
C ASN A 267 -5.77 -0.39 -11.39
N PHE A 268 -5.22 -1.57 -11.69
CA PHE A 268 -3.96 -1.70 -12.41
C PHE A 268 -4.23 -1.68 -13.90
N ILE A 269 -3.60 -0.76 -14.63
CA ILE A 269 -3.73 -0.65 -16.08
C ILE A 269 -2.37 -0.87 -16.72
N ARG A 270 -2.27 -1.87 -17.58
CA ARG A 270 -1.13 -2.07 -18.45
C ARG A 270 -1.35 -1.27 -19.73
N GLU A 271 -0.49 -0.28 -19.97
CA GLU A 271 -0.61 0.61 -21.13
C GLU A 271 0.09 0.07 -22.37
N SER A 272 1.15 -0.71 -22.21
CA SER A 272 2.01 -1.23 -23.27
C SER A 272 1.96 -2.76 -23.40
N ALA A 273 2.53 -3.29 -24.47
CA ALA A 273 2.63 -4.72 -24.72
C ALA A 273 3.42 -5.46 -23.60
N HIS A 274 3.21 -6.76 -23.49
CA HIS A 274 3.74 -7.63 -22.42
C HIS A 274 5.25 -7.53 -22.17
N ASP A 275 6.02 -7.15 -23.17
CA ASP A 275 7.49 -7.17 -23.10
C ASP A 275 8.11 -5.88 -22.57
N ASP A 276 7.31 -4.80 -22.40
CA ASP A 276 7.82 -3.54 -21.87
C ASP A 276 7.64 -3.47 -20.34
N THR A 277 8.48 -4.24 -19.66
CA THR A 277 8.51 -4.29 -18.18
C THR A 277 9.20 -3.07 -17.54
N SER A 278 9.80 -2.20 -18.36
CA SER A 278 10.48 -0.97 -17.92
C SER A 278 9.51 0.20 -17.68
N GLN A 279 8.28 0.10 -18.18
CA GLN A 279 7.29 1.16 -18.05
C GLN A 279 6.87 1.38 -16.60
N PRO A 280 6.61 2.63 -16.21
CA PRO A 280 6.06 2.95 -14.91
C PRO A 280 4.74 2.23 -14.67
N VAL A 281 4.53 1.78 -13.46
CA VAL A 281 3.25 1.18 -13.04
C VAL A 281 2.20 2.28 -12.95
N SER A 282 1.11 2.14 -13.69
CA SER A 282 -0.07 3.00 -13.57
C SER A 282 -1.12 2.32 -12.70
N VAL A 283 -1.38 2.89 -11.52
CA VAL A 283 -2.42 2.41 -10.61
C VAL A 283 -3.36 3.57 -10.32
N SER A 284 -4.65 3.37 -10.59
CA SER A 284 -5.69 4.35 -10.27
C SER A 284 -6.49 3.89 -9.05
N TYR A 285 -6.53 4.73 -8.04
CA TYR A 285 -7.37 4.55 -6.85
C TYR A 285 -8.73 5.19 -7.11
N TYR A 286 -9.79 4.38 -7.07
CA TYR A 286 -11.15 4.89 -7.22
C TYR A 286 -11.72 5.30 -5.86
N MET A 287 -11.52 6.57 -5.52
CA MET A 287 -11.81 7.11 -4.19
C MET A 287 -13.28 7.00 -3.81
N ASN A 288 -14.21 7.09 -4.76
CA ASN A 288 -15.64 6.86 -4.50
C ASN A 288 -16.00 5.45 -4.00
N ARG A 289 -15.04 4.51 -4.01
CA ARG A 289 -15.17 3.18 -3.44
C ARG A 289 -14.39 3.02 -2.14
N LEU A 290 -13.33 3.79 -1.99
CA LEU A 290 -12.46 3.76 -0.83
C LEU A 290 -12.98 4.65 0.30
N GLN A 291 -13.50 5.83 -0.04
CA GLN A 291 -14.06 6.83 0.88
C GLN A 291 -15.43 7.28 0.33
N ASN A 292 -16.49 6.59 0.68
CA ASN A 292 -17.87 6.84 0.20
C ASN A 292 -18.43 8.16 0.76
#